data_789b25d75a0eb89df1b1781965bbd2a8
#
_entry.id   789b25d75a0eb89df1b1781965bbd2a8
#
_cell.length_a   1.000
_cell.length_b   1.000
_cell.length_c   1.000
_cell.angle_alpha   90.00
_cell.angle_beta   90.00
_cell.angle_gamma   90.00
#
_symmetry.space_group_name_H-M   'P 1'
#
loop_
_entity.id
_entity.type
_entity.pdbx_description
1 polymer ?
#
loop_
_entity_poly.entity_id
_entity_poly.type
_entity_poly.pdbx_seq_one_letter_code
_entity_poly.pdbx_strand_id
1 'polypeptide(L)'
;MILGKFTLAMFLLSVPAVWAQFSRADMMQLATDRFDTAVTALNLSPDQVAAIKPLLQSKYVDMGQVKDVYMASDKSDASKKNAKESLKAIHDKYNAKINTILSPEQAKVWKRMQKDWKVDLNVPKA
;
A
#
# COMPACT_ATOMS: atom_id res chain seq x y z
N MET A 1 20.28 -18.31 -28.71
CA MET A 1 20.14 -18.62 -27.90
C MET A 1 19.13 -19.23 -26.99
N ILE A 2 19.55 -20.05 -26.24
CA ILE A 2 18.74 -20.73 -25.27
C ILE A 2 18.02 -19.75 -24.38
N LEU A 3 18.70 -18.69 -24.05
CA LEU A 3 18.13 -17.65 -23.23
C LEU A 3 16.90 -17.01 -23.87
N GLY A 4 16.93 -16.83 -25.17
CA GLY A 4 15.82 -16.22 -25.86
C GLY A 4 14.57 -17.06 -25.80
N LYS A 5 14.71 -18.36 -26.08
CA LYS A 5 13.56 -19.25 -26.03
C LYS A 5 13.01 -19.39 -24.64
N PHE A 6 13.91 -19.56 -23.71
CA PHE A 6 13.54 -19.70 -22.34
C PHE A 6 12.82 -18.46 -21.85
N THR A 7 13.34 -17.32 -22.23
CA THR A 7 12.75 -16.05 -21.85
C THR A 7 11.34 -15.90 -22.40
N LEU A 8 11.08 -16.37 -23.62
CA LEU A 8 9.75 -16.29 -24.19
C LEU A 8 8.74 -17.08 -23.39
N ALA A 9 9.07 -18.29 -23.04
CA ALA A 9 8.17 -19.12 -22.27
C ALA A 9 7.89 -18.48 -20.91
N MET A 10 8.93 -17.99 -20.27
CA MET A 10 8.80 -17.32 -19.00
C MET A 10 8.01 -16.04 -19.13
N PHE A 11 8.18 -15.36 -20.23
CA PHE A 11 7.51 -14.10 -20.46
C PHE A 11 6.00 -14.25 -20.43
N LEU A 12 5.48 -15.27 -21.09
CA LEU A 12 4.05 -15.52 -21.09
C LEU A 12 3.50 -15.78 -19.69
N LEU A 13 4.24 -16.50 -18.89
CA LEU A 13 3.82 -16.81 -17.54
C LEU A 13 4.06 -15.65 -16.59
N SER A 14 5.00 -14.78 -16.91
CA SER A 14 5.37 -13.71 -16.00
C SER A 14 4.52 -12.46 -16.15
N VAL A 15 3.66 -12.37 -17.15
CA VAL A 15 2.82 -11.18 -17.34
C VAL A 15 2.01 -10.87 -16.08
N PRO A 16 1.30 -11.82 -15.45
CA PRO A 16 0.62 -11.53 -14.19
C PRO A 16 1.58 -11.13 -13.07
N ALA A 17 2.75 -11.76 -13.03
CA ALA A 17 3.75 -11.43 -12.03
C ALA A 17 4.30 -10.01 -12.21
N VAL A 18 4.47 -9.59 -13.45
CA VAL A 18 4.91 -8.22 -13.75
C VAL A 18 3.86 -7.22 -13.25
N TRP A 19 2.58 -7.50 -13.47
CA TRP A 19 1.53 -6.64 -12.97
C TRP A 19 1.53 -6.56 -11.45
N ALA A 20 1.72 -7.68 -10.76
CA ALA A 20 1.79 -7.70 -9.31
C ALA A 20 2.98 -6.88 -8.81
N GLN A 21 4.15 -7.05 -9.43
CA GLN A 21 5.34 -6.28 -9.06
C GLN A 21 5.14 -4.79 -9.29
N PHE A 22 4.51 -4.46 -10.40
CA PHE A 22 4.24 -3.07 -10.73
C PHE A 22 3.34 -2.43 -9.69
N SER A 23 2.30 -3.15 -9.29
CA SER A 23 1.39 -2.69 -8.25
C SER A 23 2.12 -2.49 -6.92
N ARG A 24 3.02 -3.41 -6.57
CA ARG A 24 3.81 -3.29 -5.34
C ARG A 24 4.76 -2.11 -5.38
N ALA A 25 5.44 -1.91 -6.52
CA ALA A 25 6.34 -0.78 -6.70
C ALA A 25 5.59 0.53 -6.54
N ASP A 26 4.39 0.62 -7.12
CA ASP A 26 3.54 1.80 -7.00
C ASP A 26 3.12 2.03 -5.56
N MET A 27 2.78 0.96 -4.84
CA MET A 27 2.39 1.08 -3.44
C MET A 27 3.56 1.53 -2.56
N MET A 28 4.75 1.05 -2.84
CA MET A 28 5.94 1.46 -2.10
C MET A 28 6.30 2.91 -2.38
N GLN A 29 6.16 3.35 -3.62
CA GLN A 29 6.39 4.76 -3.96
C GLN A 29 5.36 5.64 -3.27
N LEU A 30 4.11 5.21 -3.25
CA LEU A 30 3.05 5.91 -2.58
C LEU A 30 3.33 6.02 -1.07
N ALA A 31 3.81 4.93 -0.47
CA ALA A 31 4.18 4.93 0.94
C ALA A 31 5.28 5.95 1.23
N THR A 32 6.29 6.00 0.37
CA THR A 32 7.40 6.94 0.53
C THR A 32 6.91 8.38 0.41
N ASP A 33 6.12 8.68 -0.62
CA ASP A 33 5.61 10.02 -0.85
C ASP A 33 4.73 10.50 0.30
N ARG A 34 3.86 9.61 0.77
CA ARG A 34 2.97 9.95 1.88
C ARG A 34 3.71 10.07 3.19
N PHE A 35 4.74 9.25 3.39
CA PHE A 35 5.57 9.37 4.57
C PHE A 35 6.30 10.71 4.59
N ASP A 36 6.90 11.11 3.48
CA ASP A 36 7.59 12.38 3.37
C ASP A 36 6.65 13.55 3.65
N THR A 37 5.43 13.47 3.11
CA THR A 37 4.40 14.48 3.39
C THR A 37 4.07 14.53 4.87
N ALA A 38 3.94 13.37 5.51
CA ALA A 38 3.60 13.28 6.93
C ALA A 38 4.70 13.85 7.81
N VAL A 39 5.98 13.59 7.47
CA VAL A 39 7.11 14.11 8.23
C VAL A 39 7.01 15.63 8.33
N THR A 40 6.71 16.28 7.23
CA THR A 40 6.60 17.74 7.18
C THR A 40 5.31 18.22 7.83
N ALA A 41 4.18 17.64 7.46
CA ALA A 41 2.87 18.12 7.94
C ALA A 41 2.69 17.92 9.44
N LEU A 42 3.24 16.86 9.99
CA LEU A 42 3.12 16.54 11.41
C LEU A 42 4.32 17.00 12.22
N ASN A 43 5.36 17.48 11.56
CA ASN A 43 6.61 17.86 12.22
C ASN A 43 7.12 16.73 13.10
N LEU A 44 7.30 15.56 12.50
CA LEU A 44 7.70 14.36 13.22
C LEU A 44 9.12 14.49 13.79
N SER A 45 9.30 14.02 15.02
CA SER A 45 10.62 13.93 15.62
C SER A 45 11.42 12.77 14.98
N PRO A 46 12.76 12.75 15.14
CA PRO A 46 13.55 11.63 14.64
C PRO A 46 13.09 10.27 15.15
N ASP A 47 12.68 10.19 16.41
CA ASP A 47 12.18 8.94 17.00
C ASP A 47 10.86 8.52 16.35
N GLN A 48 9.97 9.48 16.10
CA GLN A 48 8.72 9.22 15.42
C GLN A 48 8.95 8.78 13.99
N VAL A 49 9.89 9.41 13.29
CA VAL A 49 10.27 9.03 11.93
C VAL A 49 10.70 7.56 11.91
N ALA A 50 11.60 7.18 12.83
CA ALA A 50 12.11 5.82 12.88
C ALA A 50 11.02 4.80 13.19
N ALA A 51 10.02 5.18 13.99
CA ALA A 51 8.95 4.28 14.39
C ALA A 51 7.85 4.17 13.34
N ILE A 52 7.49 5.27 12.69
CA ILE A 52 6.35 5.31 11.76
C ILE A 52 6.72 4.81 10.37
N LYS A 53 7.93 5.09 9.90
CA LYS A 53 8.33 4.72 8.54
C LYS A 53 8.10 3.23 8.23
N PRO A 54 8.60 2.28 9.07
CA PRO A 54 8.37 0.87 8.77
C PRO A 54 6.90 0.48 8.87
N LEU A 55 6.13 1.12 9.74
CA LEU A 55 4.70 0.84 9.85
C LEU A 55 3.97 1.24 8.57
N LEU A 56 4.29 2.40 8.04
CA LEU A 56 3.65 2.87 6.82
C LEU A 56 4.05 2.02 5.62
N GLN A 57 5.32 1.62 5.54
CA GLN A 57 5.79 0.72 4.50
C GLN A 57 5.05 -0.62 4.56
N SER A 58 4.94 -1.20 5.75
CA SER A 58 4.23 -2.47 5.94
C SER A 58 2.75 -2.34 5.58
N LYS A 59 2.13 -1.24 5.96
CA LYS A 59 0.74 -0.97 5.61
C LYS A 59 0.51 -1.04 4.11
N TYR A 60 1.35 -0.36 3.33
CA TYR A 60 1.17 -0.31 1.89
C TYR A 60 1.58 -1.60 1.20
N VAL A 61 2.54 -2.34 1.75
CA VAL A 61 2.84 -3.69 1.26
C VAL A 61 1.63 -4.59 1.44
N ASP A 62 1.02 -4.58 2.62
CA ASP A 62 -0.15 -5.40 2.90
C ASP A 62 -1.34 -5.00 2.01
N MET A 63 -1.54 -3.71 1.80
CA MET A 63 -2.58 -3.22 0.90
C MET A 63 -2.33 -3.65 -0.54
N GLY A 64 -1.08 -3.62 -0.97
CA GLY A 64 -0.69 -4.10 -2.30
C GLY A 64 -1.01 -5.57 -2.50
N GLN A 65 -0.81 -6.39 -1.47
CA GLN A 65 -1.15 -7.80 -1.54
C GLN A 65 -2.67 -8.01 -1.71
N VAL A 66 -3.47 -7.22 -1.02
CA VAL A 66 -4.94 -7.29 -1.18
C VAL A 66 -5.32 -6.93 -2.62
N LYS A 67 -4.70 -5.90 -3.18
CA LYS A 67 -4.96 -5.52 -4.57
C LYS A 67 -4.56 -6.63 -5.54
N ASP A 68 -3.41 -7.27 -5.30
CA ASP A 68 -2.96 -8.37 -6.14
C ASP A 68 -3.96 -9.53 -6.12
N VAL A 69 -4.45 -9.89 -4.94
CA VAL A 69 -5.45 -10.96 -4.79
C VAL A 69 -6.74 -10.59 -5.52
N TYR A 70 -7.18 -9.36 -5.36
CA TYR A 70 -8.39 -8.89 -6.04
C TYR A 70 -8.22 -8.91 -7.56
N MET A 71 -7.08 -8.46 -8.06
CA MET A 71 -6.83 -8.43 -9.50
C MET A 71 -6.75 -9.82 -10.10
N ALA A 72 -6.33 -10.81 -9.30
CA ALA A 72 -6.29 -12.21 -9.74
C ALA A 72 -7.64 -12.93 -9.56
N SER A 73 -8.61 -12.29 -8.93
CA SER A 73 -9.91 -12.88 -8.66
C SER A 73 -10.85 -12.71 -9.85
N ASP A 74 -12.06 -13.25 -9.71
CA ASP A 74 -13.14 -13.07 -10.71
C ASP A 74 -13.74 -11.66 -10.70
N LYS A 75 -13.29 -10.83 -9.75
CA LYS A 75 -13.77 -9.45 -9.58
C LYS A 75 -15.27 -9.36 -9.36
N SER A 76 -15.84 -10.42 -8.79
CA SER A 76 -17.24 -10.45 -8.41
C SER A 76 -17.50 -9.47 -7.26
N ASP A 77 -18.79 -9.23 -7.00
CA ASP A 77 -19.18 -8.38 -5.88
C ASP A 77 -18.67 -8.95 -4.54
N ALA A 78 -18.66 -10.28 -4.41
CA ALA A 78 -18.13 -10.93 -3.21
C ALA A 78 -16.64 -10.69 -3.06
N SER A 79 -15.87 -10.83 -4.13
CA SER A 79 -14.43 -10.57 -4.12
C SER A 79 -14.12 -9.11 -3.81
N LYS A 80 -14.91 -8.21 -4.38
CA LYS A 80 -14.77 -6.78 -4.13
C LYS A 80 -15.04 -6.44 -2.68
N LYS A 81 -16.09 -7.02 -2.12
CA LYS A 81 -16.45 -6.82 -0.72
C LYS A 81 -15.33 -7.30 0.20
N ASN A 82 -14.82 -8.51 -0.06
CA ASN A 82 -13.73 -9.09 0.73
C ASN A 82 -12.48 -8.21 0.68
N ALA A 83 -12.14 -7.70 -0.50
CA ALA A 83 -10.98 -6.83 -0.67
C ALA A 83 -11.16 -5.53 0.11
N LYS A 84 -12.33 -4.91 0.05
CA LYS A 84 -12.61 -3.69 0.79
C LYS A 84 -12.53 -3.90 2.29
N GLU A 85 -13.06 -5.00 2.78
CA GLU A 85 -12.98 -5.35 4.20
C GLU A 85 -11.54 -5.57 4.65
N SER A 86 -10.74 -6.24 3.82
CA SER A 86 -9.33 -6.46 4.10
C SER A 86 -8.55 -5.15 4.13
N LEU A 87 -8.81 -4.25 3.17
CA LEU A 87 -8.16 -2.95 3.15
C LEU A 87 -8.50 -2.13 4.40
N LYS A 88 -9.77 -2.18 4.80
CA LYS A 88 -10.21 -1.48 6.01
C LYS A 88 -9.51 -2.03 7.25
N ALA A 89 -9.42 -3.34 7.36
CA ALA A 89 -8.78 -3.99 8.50
C ALA A 89 -7.29 -3.60 8.59
N ILE A 90 -6.60 -3.57 7.44
CA ILE A 90 -5.21 -3.16 7.37
C ILE A 90 -5.06 -1.71 7.80
N HIS A 91 -5.90 -0.84 7.27
CA HIS A 91 -5.91 0.57 7.60
C HIS A 91 -6.08 0.78 9.10
N ASP A 92 -7.09 0.14 9.69
CA ASP A 92 -7.38 0.29 11.11
C ASP A 92 -6.23 -0.23 11.98
N LYS A 93 -5.65 -1.36 11.59
CA LYS A 93 -4.54 -1.97 12.32
C LYS A 93 -3.33 -1.04 12.40
N TYR A 94 -2.90 -0.52 11.27
CA TYR A 94 -1.70 0.32 11.24
C TYR A 94 -1.96 1.72 11.80
N ASN A 95 -3.16 2.25 11.57
CA ASN A 95 -3.52 3.53 12.18
C ASN A 95 -3.54 3.46 13.70
N ALA A 96 -4.02 2.38 14.27
CA ALA A 96 -4.00 2.21 15.72
C ALA A 96 -2.56 2.27 16.26
N LYS A 97 -1.63 1.59 15.57
CA LYS A 97 -0.23 1.61 15.97
C LYS A 97 0.40 2.99 15.82
N ILE A 98 0.14 3.66 14.71
CA ILE A 98 0.69 4.98 14.44
C ILE A 98 0.15 5.99 15.45
N ASN A 99 -1.13 5.91 15.79
CA ASN A 99 -1.73 6.82 16.76
C ASN A 99 -1.10 6.73 18.15
N THR A 100 -0.54 5.58 18.52
CA THR A 100 0.16 5.46 19.80
C THR A 100 1.49 6.21 19.82
N ILE A 101 2.02 6.50 18.63
CA ILE A 101 3.31 7.18 18.49
C ILE A 101 3.12 8.69 18.39
N LEU A 102 1.99 9.13 17.87
CA LEU A 102 1.69 10.55 17.65
C LEU A 102 1.17 11.23 18.90
N SER A 103 1.45 12.53 19.01
CA SER A 103 0.79 13.37 20.02
C SER A 103 -0.69 13.56 19.65
N PRO A 104 -1.54 13.99 20.58
CA PRO A 104 -2.95 14.24 20.27
C PRO A 104 -3.16 15.22 19.11
N GLU A 105 -2.33 16.25 19.03
CA GLU A 105 -2.45 17.23 17.94
C GLU A 105 -2.00 16.65 16.61
N GLN A 106 -0.91 15.90 16.62
CA GLN A 106 -0.43 15.19 15.43
C GLN A 106 -1.48 14.20 14.96
N ALA A 107 -2.12 13.49 15.88
CA ALA A 107 -3.15 12.51 15.54
C ALA A 107 -4.34 13.16 14.82
N LYS A 108 -4.71 14.37 15.19
CA LYS A 108 -5.79 15.10 14.51
C LYS A 108 -5.44 15.41 13.07
N VAL A 109 -4.22 15.88 12.84
CA VAL A 109 -3.75 16.17 11.48
C VAL A 109 -3.65 14.89 10.68
N TRP A 110 -3.12 13.84 11.29
CA TRP A 110 -3.00 12.52 10.67
C TRP A 110 -4.37 12.00 10.21
N LYS A 111 -5.37 12.12 11.06
CA LYS A 111 -6.73 11.69 10.73
C LYS A 111 -7.29 12.44 9.51
N ARG A 112 -7.04 13.74 9.42
CA ARG A 112 -7.45 14.52 8.25
C ARG A 112 -6.74 14.07 7.00
N MET A 113 -5.43 13.84 7.09
CA MET A 113 -4.65 13.36 5.95
C MET A 113 -5.15 12.02 5.46
N GLN A 114 -5.55 11.13 6.38
CA GLN A 114 -6.06 9.80 6.02
C GLN A 114 -7.34 9.88 5.20
N LYS A 115 -8.15 10.88 5.37
CA LYS A 115 -9.37 11.05 4.57
C LYS A 115 -9.03 11.32 3.12
N ASP A 116 -7.93 12.03 2.87
CA ASP A 116 -7.51 12.35 1.51
C ASP A 116 -6.71 11.20 0.88
N TRP A 117 -6.20 10.29 1.69
CA TRP A 117 -5.31 9.22 1.26
C TRP A 117 -6.06 7.90 1.06
N LYS A 118 -7.16 7.93 0.37
CA LYS A 118 -7.90 6.70 0.12
C LYS A 118 -7.15 5.83 -0.86
N VAL A 119 -7.06 4.55 -0.55
CA VAL A 119 -6.50 3.56 -1.46
C VAL A 119 -7.67 2.84 -2.10
N ASP A 120 -7.77 2.97 -3.40
CA ASP A 120 -8.82 2.35 -4.18
C ASP A 120 -8.39 0.96 -4.63
N LEU A 121 -9.37 0.10 -4.94
CA LEU A 121 -9.13 -1.20 -5.53
C LEU A 121 -8.66 -1.08 -6.98
N ASN A 122 -8.92 0.04 -7.62
CA ASN A 122 -8.46 0.26 -8.97
C ASN A 122 -6.95 0.36 -9.00
N VAL A 123 -6.34 -0.32 -9.94
CA VAL A 123 -4.90 -0.24 -10.13
C VAL A 123 -4.57 1.17 -10.58
N PRO A 124 -3.55 1.81 -10.00
CA PRO A 124 -3.15 3.12 -10.47
C PRO A 124 -2.85 3.06 -11.96
N LYS A 125 -3.37 4.00 -12.69
CA LYS A 125 -3.09 4.06 -14.11
C LYS A 125 -1.65 4.50 -14.31
N ALA A 126 -0.96 3.75 -15.12
CA ALA A 126 0.43 4.05 -15.42
C ALA A 126 0.55 5.38 -16.13
#